data_e25b68f8483440f2c95c69b87b1bf595
#
_entry.id   e25b68f8483440f2c95c69b87b1bf595
#
_cell.length_a   1.000
_cell.length_b   1.000
_cell.length_c   1.000
_cell.angle_alpha   90.00
_cell.angle_beta   90.00
_cell.angle_gamma   90.00
#
_symmetry.space_group_name_H-M   'P 1'
#
loop_
_entity.id
_entity.type
_entity.pdbx_description
1 polymer ?
#
loop_
_entity_poly.entity_id
_entity_poly.type
_entity_poly.pdbx_seq_one_letter_code
_entity_poly.pdbx_strand_id
1 'polypeptide(L)'
;MHRSYRIGKKSIEVLHGIELHIARGERVFLCGPSGAGKTTLLYTLAGLERPEQGSVSIDGTDLYSLGPKKQAAFRNAKIGYIFQNYMLLPELTAVENVLVPGAIGGRDEHQAAMAALKRVGLADRAEHLPAELSGGEQQRVAIARALVNHPPVLFADEPTGNLDSRNSSEVMDLLMGLATESGTTLVVVTHDEHLAERGDRKLIIQDGSITDGSAVK
;
A
#
# COMPACT_ATOMS: atom_id res chain seq x y z
N MET A 1 7.07 17.91 5.44
CA MET A 1 5.85 17.31 6.03
C MET A 1 6.14 16.90 7.46
N HIS A 2 5.24 17.24 8.42
CA HIS A 2 5.35 16.91 9.84
C HIS A 2 4.10 16.19 10.33
N ARG A 3 4.28 15.24 11.23
CA ARG A 3 3.17 14.50 11.84
C ARG A 3 3.44 14.15 13.29
N SER A 4 2.49 14.46 14.19
CA SER A 4 2.57 14.17 15.63
C SER A 4 1.30 13.43 16.10
N TYR A 5 1.45 12.70 17.19
CA TYR A 5 0.33 12.08 17.89
C TYR A 5 0.25 12.61 19.31
N ARG A 6 -0.98 12.79 19.81
CA ARG A 6 -1.24 13.18 21.20
C ARG A 6 -1.55 11.94 22.04
N ILE A 7 -0.74 11.70 23.06
CA ILE A 7 -0.98 10.69 24.09
C ILE A 7 -1.18 11.40 25.43
N GLY A 8 -2.44 11.59 25.79
CA GLY A 8 -2.79 12.40 26.96
C GLY A 8 -2.37 13.87 26.78
N LYS A 9 -1.46 14.36 27.63
CA LYS A 9 -0.91 15.74 27.56
C LYS A 9 0.38 15.84 26.73
N LYS A 10 0.98 14.73 26.32
CA LYS A 10 2.22 14.72 25.55
C LYS A 10 1.92 14.69 24.05
N SER A 11 2.61 15.53 23.28
CA SER A 11 2.69 15.41 21.84
C SER A 11 4.00 14.70 21.48
N ILE A 12 3.90 13.66 20.66
CA ILE A 12 5.05 12.92 20.17
C ILE A 12 5.08 13.17 18.66
N GLU A 13 6.08 13.92 18.20
CA GLU A 13 6.32 14.09 16.78
C GLU A 13 6.92 12.79 16.21
N VAL A 14 6.36 12.30 15.14
CA VAL A 14 6.74 11.01 14.51
C VAL A 14 7.36 11.23 13.15
N LEU A 15 6.97 12.30 12.42
CA LEU A 15 7.60 12.67 11.15
C LEU A 15 8.16 14.08 11.26
N HIS A 16 9.45 14.21 10.96
CA HIS A 16 10.23 15.42 11.14
C HIS A 16 10.68 15.98 9.78
N GLY A 17 9.94 16.93 9.20
CA GLY A 17 10.36 17.63 7.99
C GLY A 17 10.57 16.75 6.76
N ILE A 18 9.80 15.67 6.61
CA ILE A 18 9.93 14.76 5.46
C ILE A 18 9.73 15.52 4.14
N GLU A 19 10.71 15.42 3.27
CA GLU A 19 10.64 15.86 1.88
C GLU A 19 11.00 14.67 0.98
N LEU A 20 10.08 14.29 0.09
CA LEU A 20 10.21 13.09 -0.72
C LEU A 20 9.57 13.31 -2.08
N HIS A 21 10.33 12.97 -3.12
CA HIS A 21 9.83 12.89 -4.49
C HIS A 21 9.97 11.46 -4.99
N ILE A 22 8.91 10.92 -5.58
CA ILE A 22 8.87 9.58 -6.17
C ILE A 22 8.43 9.73 -7.63
N ALA A 23 9.22 9.19 -8.55
CA ALA A 23 8.92 9.22 -9.96
C ALA A 23 7.80 8.25 -10.33
N ARG A 24 7.10 8.53 -11.43
CA ARG A 24 6.03 7.63 -11.92
C ARG A 24 6.62 6.28 -12.33
N GLY A 25 6.01 5.20 -11.86
CA GLY A 25 6.46 3.82 -12.11
C GLY A 25 7.65 3.39 -11.27
N GLU A 26 8.17 4.27 -10.40
CA GLU A 26 9.29 3.95 -9.51
C GLU A 26 8.84 2.97 -8.40
N ARG A 27 9.71 2.01 -8.08
CA ARG A 27 9.54 1.05 -6.98
C ARG A 27 10.45 1.45 -5.83
N VAL A 28 9.85 2.05 -4.80
CA VAL A 28 10.58 2.59 -3.64
C VAL A 28 10.34 1.69 -2.43
N PHE A 29 11.43 1.30 -1.78
CA PHE A 29 11.36 0.55 -0.53
C PHE A 29 11.77 1.45 0.64
N LEU A 30 10.91 1.51 1.65
CA LEU A 30 11.12 2.27 2.88
C LEU A 30 11.48 1.31 4.00
N CYS A 31 12.73 1.38 4.45
CA CYS A 31 13.29 0.57 5.52
C CYS A 31 13.55 1.40 6.77
N GLY A 32 13.75 0.72 7.91
CA GLY A 32 14.11 1.37 9.17
C GLY A 32 13.62 0.57 10.37
N PRO A 33 14.07 0.91 11.58
CA PRO A 33 13.71 0.21 12.80
C PRO A 33 12.19 0.31 13.10
N SER A 34 11.71 -0.57 13.97
CA SER A 34 10.33 -0.47 14.48
C SER A 34 10.13 0.86 15.20
N GLY A 35 8.98 1.49 15.00
CA GLY A 35 8.67 2.81 15.59
C GLY A 35 9.30 4.01 14.87
N ALA A 36 10.10 3.85 13.83
CA ALA A 36 10.74 4.96 13.10
C ALA A 36 9.77 5.87 12.32
N GLY A 37 8.48 5.51 12.22
CA GLY A 37 7.47 6.32 11.51
C GLY A 37 7.09 5.81 10.12
N LYS A 38 7.53 4.60 9.70
CA LYS A 38 7.28 4.03 8.36
C LYS A 38 5.79 3.97 8.01
N THR A 39 4.99 3.31 8.83
CA THR A 39 3.53 3.18 8.64
C THR A 39 2.84 4.55 8.69
N THR A 40 3.26 5.44 9.60
CA THR A 40 2.75 6.82 9.68
C THR A 40 3.01 7.58 8.38
N LEU A 41 4.22 7.45 7.81
CA LEU A 41 4.54 8.05 6.52
C LEU A 41 3.65 7.47 5.42
N LEU A 42 3.52 6.14 5.33
CA LEU A 42 2.66 5.51 4.34
C LEU A 42 1.20 5.97 4.45
N TYR A 43 0.65 6.01 5.66
CA TYR A 43 -0.73 6.49 5.91
C TYR A 43 -0.90 7.96 5.50
N THR A 44 0.12 8.78 5.75
CA THR A 44 0.08 10.18 5.35
C THR A 44 0.15 10.31 3.83
N LEU A 45 1.02 9.56 3.14
CA LEU A 45 1.10 9.57 1.68
C LEU A 45 -0.17 9.03 1.03
N ALA A 46 -0.80 8.01 1.63
CA ALA A 46 -2.04 7.41 1.14
C ALA A 46 -3.31 8.23 1.47
N GLY A 47 -3.18 9.34 2.22
CA GLY A 47 -4.33 10.17 2.60
C GLY A 47 -5.23 9.53 3.67
N LEU A 48 -4.71 8.57 4.43
CA LEU A 48 -5.41 7.96 5.56
C LEU A 48 -5.24 8.80 6.83
N GLU A 49 -4.10 9.48 6.96
CA GLU A 49 -3.80 10.39 8.06
C GLU A 49 -3.32 11.74 7.55
N ARG A 50 -3.90 12.83 8.05
CA ARG A 50 -3.53 14.19 7.65
C ARG A 50 -2.28 14.64 8.39
N PRO A 51 -1.24 15.18 7.71
CA PRO A 51 -0.11 15.83 8.37
C PRO A 51 -0.54 17.13 9.05
N GLU A 52 0.17 17.55 10.12
CA GLU A 52 -0.04 18.87 10.72
C GLU A 52 0.51 19.98 9.83
N GLN A 53 1.62 19.72 9.14
CA GLN A 53 2.25 20.68 8.25
C GLN A 53 2.76 19.97 6.99
N GLY A 54 2.71 20.68 5.87
CA GLY A 54 3.11 20.19 4.56
C GLY A 54 1.95 19.67 3.73
N SER A 55 2.26 19.12 2.58
CA SER A 55 1.30 18.64 1.58
C SER A 55 1.75 17.32 0.99
N VAL A 56 0.81 16.60 0.38
CA VAL A 56 1.06 15.40 -0.43
C VAL A 56 0.41 15.61 -1.79
N SER A 57 1.23 15.60 -2.83
CA SER A 57 0.76 15.74 -4.20
C SER A 57 0.91 14.41 -4.96
N ILE A 58 -0.16 13.96 -5.60
CA ILE A 58 -0.17 12.77 -6.47
C ILE A 58 -0.75 13.21 -7.82
N ASP A 59 -0.02 12.98 -8.91
CA ASP A 59 -0.37 13.43 -10.25
C ASP A 59 -0.75 14.93 -10.28
N GLY A 60 -0.01 15.78 -9.56
CA GLY A 60 -0.23 17.23 -9.49
C GLY A 60 -1.43 17.66 -8.62
N THR A 61 -2.13 16.74 -7.99
CA THR A 61 -3.26 17.04 -7.09
C THR A 61 -2.78 17.03 -5.64
N ASP A 62 -2.91 18.15 -4.92
CA ASP A 62 -2.69 18.18 -3.47
C ASP A 62 -3.87 17.50 -2.78
N LEU A 63 -3.58 16.32 -2.22
CA LEU A 63 -4.56 15.44 -1.59
C LEU A 63 -5.29 16.10 -0.42
N TYR A 64 -4.55 16.88 0.38
CA TYR A 64 -5.08 17.48 1.61
C TYR A 64 -5.75 18.84 1.40
N SER A 65 -5.66 19.41 0.20
CA SER A 65 -6.48 20.55 -0.22
C SER A 65 -7.92 20.15 -0.58
N LEU A 66 -8.15 18.86 -0.84
CA LEU A 66 -9.46 18.34 -1.19
C LEU A 66 -10.37 18.27 0.05
N GLY A 67 -11.67 18.57 -0.14
CA GLY A 67 -12.67 18.27 0.87
C GLY A 67 -12.91 16.76 1.06
N PRO A 68 -13.47 16.31 2.21
CA PRO A 68 -13.54 14.91 2.58
C PRO A 68 -14.10 13.96 1.51
N LYS A 69 -15.20 14.36 0.84
CA LYS A 69 -15.83 13.56 -0.22
C LYS A 69 -14.92 13.40 -1.45
N LYS A 70 -14.28 14.50 -1.88
CA LYS A 70 -13.33 14.47 -3.01
C LYS A 70 -12.08 13.69 -2.67
N GLN A 71 -11.58 13.81 -1.42
CA GLN A 71 -10.45 13.05 -0.93
C GLN A 71 -10.74 11.53 -0.93
N ALA A 72 -11.92 11.12 -0.47
CA ALA A 72 -12.32 9.70 -0.51
C ALA A 72 -12.42 9.17 -1.95
N ALA A 73 -13.03 9.94 -2.86
CA ALA A 73 -13.10 9.59 -4.28
C ALA A 73 -11.70 9.51 -4.92
N PHE A 74 -10.81 10.44 -4.57
CA PHE A 74 -9.43 10.44 -5.05
C PHE A 74 -8.68 9.18 -4.58
N ARG A 75 -8.76 8.83 -3.27
CA ARG A 75 -8.15 7.59 -2.77
C ARG A 75 -8.66 6.37 -3.52
N ASN A 76 -9.97 6.24 -3.68
CA ASN A 76 -10.57 5.10 -4.37
C ASN A 76 -10.11 4.96 -5.83
N ALA A 77 -9.90 6.09 -6.53
CA ALA A 77 -9.53 6.09 -7.95
C ALA A 77 -8.01 6.04 -8.20
N LYS A 78 -7.21 6.56 -7.27
CA LYS A 78 -5.78 6.84 -7.52
C LYS A 78 -4.83 6.08 -6.61
N ILE A 79 -5.31 5.47 -5.55
CA ILE A 79 -4.46 4.84 -4.53
C ILE A 79 -4.93 3.43 -4.27
N GLY A 80 -4.04 2.46 -4.49
CA GLY A 80 -4.15 1.12 -3.93
C GLY A 80 -3.43 1.05 -2.60
N TYR A 81 -3.95 0.27 -1.65
CA TYR A 81 -3.29 0.06 -0.38
C TYR A 81 -3.35 -1.40 0.05
N ILE A 82 -2.19 -1.95 0.41
CA ILE A 82 -2.03 -3.30 0.95
C ILE A 82 -1.60 -3.17 2.41
N PHE A 83 -2.42 -3.69 3.31
CA PHE A 83 -2.19 -3.66 4.76
C PHE A 83 -1.43 -4.90 5.22
N GLN A 84 -0.65 -4.77 6.28
CA GLN A 84 0.10 -5.87 6.90
C GLN A 84 -0.80 -7.05 7.30
N ASN A 85 -2.00 -6.78 7.83
CA ASN A 85 -2.97 -7.79 8.27
C ASN A 85 -4.06 -8.06 7.22
N TYR A 86 -3.74 -7.94 5.92
CA TYR A 86 -4.64 -8.16 4.78
C TYR A 86 -5.89 -7.28 4.77
N MET A 87 -6.52 -7.04 5.93
CA MET A 87 -7.77 -6.27 6.10
C MET A 87 -8.88 -6.74 5.14
N LEU A 88 -9.00 -8.06 4.96
CA LEU A 88 -10.15 -8.63 4.27
C LEU A 88 -11.38 -8.56 5.16
N LEU A 89 -12.53 -8.34 4.54
CA LEU A 89 -13.82 -8.39 5.20
C LEU A 89 -14.19 -9.87 5.38
N PRO A 90 -14.30 -10.38 6.62
CA PRO A 90 -14.40 -11.82 6.87
C PRO A 90 -15.74 -12.43 6.42
N GLU A 91 -16.77 -11.58 6.26
CA GLU A 91 -18.11 -11.99 5.81
C GLU A 91 -18.24 -12.03 4.28
N LEU A 92 -17.24 -11.52 3.56
CA LEU A 92 -17.23 -11.47 2.10
C LEU A 92 -16.28 -12.53 1.53
N THR A 93 -16.69 -13.14 0.43
CA THR A 93 -15.84 -14.06 -0.35
C THR A 93 -14.62 -13.34 -0.93
N ALA A 94 -13.67 -14.07 -1.50
CA ALA A 94 -12.50 -13.48 -2.16
C ALA A 94 -12.90 -12.52 -3.28
N VAL A 95 -13.84 -12.90 -4.15
CA VAL A 95 -14.32 -12.03 -5.23
C VAL A 95 -15.05 -10.81 -4.70
N GLU A 96 -15.89 -10.96 -3.69
CA GLU A 96 -16.59 -9.85 -3.06
C GLU A 96 -15.62 -8.86 -2.39
N ASN A 97 -14.57 -9.35 -1.72
CA ASN A 97 -13.51 -8.49 -1.19
C ASN A 97 -12.83 -7.66 -2.29
N VAL A 98 -12.57 -8.25 -3.45
CA VAL A 98 -11.97 -7.54 -4.59
C VAL A 98 -12.94 -6.55 -5.22
N LEU A 99 -14.26 -6.80 -5.14
CA LEU A 99 -15.31 -5.88 -5.64
C LEU A 99 -15.49 -4.62 -4.79
N VAL A 100 -15.11 -4.63 -3.51
CA VAL A 100 -15.34 -3.50 -2.59
C VAL A 100 -14.93 -2.14 -3.16
N PRO A 101 -13.73 -1.94 -3.74
CA PRO A 101 -13.34 -0.63 -4.30
C PRO A 101 -14.24 -0.17 -5.46
N GLY A 102 -14.66 -1.09 -6.33
CA GLY A 102 -15.61 -0.82 -7.41
C GLY A 102 -16.97 -0.39 -6.87
N ALA A 103 -17.52 -1.14 -5.92
CA ALA A 103 -18.81 -0.86 -5.28
C ALA A 103 -18.82 0.53 -4.59
N ILE A 104 -17.75 0.89 -3.87
CA ILE A 104 -17.58 2.25 -3.29
C ILE A 104 -17.60 3.31 -4.39
N GLY A 105 -17.03 3.02 -5.56
CA GLY A 105 -17.03 3.89 -6.74
C GLY A 105 -18.35 3.90 -7.51
N GLY A 106 -19.35 3.13 -7.08
CA GLY A 106 -20.65 3.01 -7.77
C GLY A 106 -20.57 2.21 -9.08
N ARG A 107 -19.63 1.26 -9.20
CA ARG A 107 -19.39 0.44 -10.37
C ARG A 107 -19.59 -1.04 -10.03
N ASP A 108 -20.26 -1.76 -10.94
CA ASP A 108 -20.31 -3.22 -10.91
C ASP A 108 -19.20 -3.76 -11.81
N GLU A 109 -18.16 -4.29 -11.19
CA GLU A 109 -16.93 -4.73 -11.90
C GLU A 109 -16.64 -6.20 -11.65
N HIS A 110 -17.65 -7.07 -11.58
CA HIS A 110 -17.47 -8.49 -11.31
C HIS A 110 -16.44 -9.16 -12.26
N GLN A 111 -16.48 -8.82 -13.55
CA GLN A 111 -15.49 -9.34 -14.53
C GLN A 111 -14.07 -8.87 -14.22
N ALA A 112 -13.90 -7.60 -13.81
CA ALA A 112 -12.61 -7.05 -13.43
C ALA A 112 -12.08 -7.72 -12.15
N ALA A 113 -12.96 -7.97 -11.17
CA ALA A 113 -12.59 -8.68 -9.94
C ALA A 113 -12.14 -10.12 -10.22
N MET A 114 -12.88 -10.86 -11.05
CA MET A 114 -12.49 -12.21 -11.48
C MET A 114 -11.17 -12.20 -12.27
N ALA A 115 -10.97 -11.24 -13.15
CA ALA A 115 -9.70 -11.07 -13.87
C ALA A 115 -8.53 -10.76 -12.91
N ALA A 116 -8.75 -9.92 -11.89
CA ALA A 116 -7.77 -9.62 -10.86
C ALA A 116 -7.42 -10.87 -10.03
N LEU A 117 -8.41 -11.66 -9.60
CA LEU A 117 -8.17 -12.93 -8.92
C LEU A 117 -7.41 -13.94 -9.79
N LYS A 118 -7.72 -14.00 -11.07
CA LYS A 118 -6.97 -14.86 -12.02
C LYS A 118 -5.50 -14.44 -12.12
N ARG A 119 -5.22 -13.12 -12.16
CA ARG A 119 -3.83 -12.61 -12.21
C ARG A 119 -3.01 -12.98 -10.97
N VAL A 120 -3.65 -13.12 -9.81
CA VAL A 120 -2.99 -13.57 -8.57
C VAL A 120 -3.08 -15.09 -8.33
N GLY A 121 -3.59 -15.85 -9.31
CA GLY A 121 -3.65 -17.31 -9.25
C GLY A 121 -4.75 -17.87 -8.33
N LEU A 122 -5.84 -17.11 -8.13
CA LEU A 122 -6.94 -17.48 -7.21
C LEU A 122 -8.32 -17.56 -7.89
N ALA A 123 -8.37 -17.78 -9.20
CA ALA A 123 -9.65 -17.91 -9.91
C ALA A 123 -10.55 -19.00 -9.31
N ASP A 124 -9.97 -20.16 -8.94
CA ASP A 124 -10.69 -21.30 -8.37
C ASP A 124 -11.03 -21.11 -6.87
N ARG A 125 -10.61 -20.00 -6.27
CA ARG A 125 -10.85 -19.63 -4.88
C ARG A 125 -11.78 -18.43 -4.75
N ALA A 126 -12.38 -17.96 -5.83
CA ALA A 126 -13.19 -16.74 -5.86
C ALA A 126 -14.31 -16.72 -4.81
N GLU A 127 -14.98 -17.87 -4.61
CA GLU A 127 -16.10 -18.02 -3.68
C GLU A 127 -15.70 -18.39 -2.24
N HIS A 128 -14.40 -18.52 -1.94
CA HIS A 128 -13.95 -18.87 -0.59
C HIS A 128 -13.98 -17.63 0.32
N LEU A 129 -14.37 -17.84 1.57
CA LEU A 129 -14.25 -16.86 2.62
C LEU A 129 -12.80 -16.74 3.09
N PRO A 130 -12.38 -15.58 3.65
CA PRO A 130 -11.02 -15.41 4.17
C PRO A 130 -10.56 -16.51 5.13
N ALA A 131 -11.46 -17.04 5.97
CA ALA A 131 -11.14 -18.11 6.90
C ALA A 131 -10.82 -19.47 6.23
N GLU A 132 -11.16 -19.64 4.96
CA GLU A 132 -10.89 -20.83 4.17
C GLU A 132 -9.61 -20.70 3.34
N LEU A 133 -8.94 -19.55 3.40
CA LEU A 133 -7.74 -19.22 2.64
C LEU A 133 -6.51 -19.22 3.55
N SER A 134 -5.40 -19.74 3.05
CA SER A 134 -4.09 -19.58 3.69
C SER A 134 -3.66 -18.11 3.76
N GLY A 135 -2.72 -17.76 4.64
CA GLY A 135 -2.21 -16.39 4.75
C GLY A 135 -1.68 -15.83 3.42
N GLY A 136 -0.96 -16.64 2.64
CA GLY A 136 -0.49 -16.25 1.31
C GLY A 136 -1.61 -16.03 0.30
N GLU A 137 -2.69 -16.83 0.36
CA GLU A 137 -3.88 -16.63 -0.47
C GLU A 137 -4.64 -15.37 -0.05
N GLN A 138 -4.82 -15.12 1.24
CA GLN A 138 -5.42 -13.88 1.75
C GLN A 138 -4.65 -12.64 1.29
N GLN A 139 -3.32 -12.70 1.33
CA GLN A 139 -2.47 -11.62 0.84
C GLN A 139 -2.64 -11.41 -0.67
N ARG A 140 -2.72 -12.47 -1.46
CA ARG A 140 -3.00 -12.36 -2.89
C ARG A 140 -4.38 -11.76 -3.19
N VAL A 141 -5.41 -12.08 -2.39
CA VAL A 141 -6.72 -11.39 -2.48
C VAL A 141 -6.57 -9.90 -2.16
N ALA A 142 -5.82 -9.53 -1.11
CA ALA A 142 -5.58 -8.13 -0.76
C ALA A 142 -4.83 -7.37 -1.86
N ILE A 143 -3.87 -8.01 -2.55
CA ILE A 143 -3.18 -7.45 -3.72
C ILE A 143 -4.17 -7.24 -4.88
N ALA A 144 -4.99 -8.25 -5.20
CA ALA A 144 -6.01 -8.14 -6.25
C ALA A 144 -6.98 -6.98 -5.97
N ARG A 145 -7.47 -6.87 -4.72
CA ARG A 145 -8.32 -5.76 -4.26
C ARG A 145 -7.67 -4.40 -4.42
N ALA A 146 -6.39 -4.28 -4.07
CA ALA A 146 -5.67 -3.02 -4.16
C ALA A 146 -5.44 -2.56 -5.62
N LEU A 147 -5.36 -3.49 -6.56
CA LEU A 147 -5.06 -3.22 -7.97
C LEU A 147 -6.28 -3.21 -8.90
N VAL A 148 -7.48 -3.63 -8.44
CA VAL A 148 -8.66 -3.79 -9.31
C VAL A 148 -9.08 -2.50 -10.02
N ASN A 149 -8.88 -1.34 -9.40
CA ASN A 149 -9.17 -0.02 -9.97
C ASN A 149 -8.02 0.55 -10.82
N HIS A 150 -6.96 -0.22 -11.10
CA HIS A 150 -5.77 0.22 -11.83
C HIS A 150 -5.16 1.53 -11.28
N PRO A 151 -4.87 1.62 -9.98
CA PRO A 151 -4.37 2.84 -9.38
C PRO A 151 -2.98 3.19 -9.90
N PRO A 152 -2.65 4.47 -10.15
CA PRO A 152 -1.30 4.88 -10.53
C PRO A 152 -0.28 4.75 -9.40
N VAL A 153 -0.73 4.66 -8.14
CA VAL A 153 0.12 4.51 -6.96
C VAL A 153 -0.40 3.38 -6.07
N LEU A 154 0.51 2.51 -5.65
CA LEU A 154 0.25 1.41 -4.73
C LEU A 154 1.17 1.54 -3.51
N PHE A 155 0.57 1.61 -2.33
CA PHE A 155 1.27 1.54 -1.05
C PHE A 155 1.13 0.15 -0.46
N ALA A 156 2.22 -0.40 0.10
CA ALA A 156 2.22 -1.70 0.75
C ALA A 156 2.95 -1.63 2.09
N ASP A 157 2.23 -1.85 3.17
CA ASP A 157 2.75 -1.83 4.53
C ASP A 157 3.06 -3.25 4.98
N GLU A 158 4.33 -3.61 5.01
CA GLU A 158 4.86 -4.94 5.34
C GLU A 158 4.06 -6.09 4.67
N PRO A 159 3.94 -6.10 3.32
CA PRO A 159 3.01 -6.98 2.61
C PRO A 159 3.32 -8.48 2.78
N THR A 160 4.47 -8.82 3.35
CA THR A 160 4.90 -10.21 3.57
C THR A 160 5.21 -10.50 5.04
N GLY A 161 4.97 -9.55 5.94
CA GLY A 161 5.38 -9.65 7.35
C GLY A 161 4.74 -10.79 8.15
N ASN A 162 3.59 -11.31 7.68
CA ASN A 162 2.87 -12.41 8.32
C ASN A 162 3.04 -13.76 7.58
N LEU A 163 3.96 -13.85 6.61
CA LEU A 163 4.18 -15.02 5.78
C LEU A 163 5.53 -15.67 6.11
N ASP A 164 5.63 -16.97 5.89
CA ASP A 164 6.93 -17.65 5.89
C ASP A 164 7.80 -17.19 4.71
N SER A 165 9.09 -17.46 4.77
CA SER A 165 10.10 -16.93 3.83
C SER A 165 9.84 -17.32 2.38
N ARG A 166 9.30 -18.53 2.10
CA ARG A 166 9.00 -18.98 0.74
C ARG A 166 7.80 -18.22 0.18
N ASN A 167 6.69 -18.19 0.91
CA ASN A 167 5.50 -17.45 0.54
C ASN A 167 5.77 -15.93 0.42
N SER A 168 6.66 -15.39 1.26
CA SER A 168 7.09 -13.99 1.21
C SER A 168 7.72 -13.62 -0.13
N SER A 169 8.64 -14.46 -0.62
CA SER A 169 9.30 -14.21 -1.91
C SER A 169 8.30 -14.30 -3.07
N GLU A 170 7.46 -15.35 -3.11
CA GLU A 170 6.47 -15.55 -4.17
C GLU A 170 5.45 -14.40 -4.24
N VAL A 171 4.96 -13.93 -3.08
CA VAL A 171 4.02 -12.81 -3.00
C VAL A 171 4.67 -11.50 -3.40
N MET A 172 5.93 -11.26 -3.02
CA MET A 172 6.65 -10.06 -3.43
C MET A 172 6.95 -10.06 -4.93
N ASP A 173 7.35 -11.21 -5.50
CA ASP A 173 7.55 -11.38 -6.95
C ASP A 173 6.27 -11.03 -7.71
N LEU A 174 5.15 -11.57 -7.27
CA LEU A 174 3.84 -11.29 -7.85
C LEU A 174 3.51 -9.80 -7.78
N LEU A 175 3.65 -9.19 -6.60
CA LEU A 175 3.34 -7.77 -6.38
C LEU A 175 4.17 -6.87 -7.28
N MET A 176 5.48 -7.09 -7.34
CA MET A 176 6.40 -6.32 -8.17
C MET A 176 6.14 -6.52 -9.67
N GLY A 177 5.86 -7.76 -10.09
CA GLY A 177 5.48 -8.08 -11.47
C GLY A 177 4.22 -7.32 -11.90
N LEU A 178 3.15 -7.41 -11.09
CA LEU A 178 1.87 -6.74 -11.35
C LEU A 178 2.02 -5.21 -11.41
N ALA A 179 2.80 -4.62 -10.49
CA ALA A 179 3.06 -3.17 -10.48
C ALA A 179 3.83 -2.73 -11.73
N THR A 180 4.85 -3.49 -12.14
CA THR A 180 5.64 -3.22 -13.35
C THR A 180 4.79 -3.33 -14.62
N GLU A 181 4.00 -4.39 -14.78
CA GLU A 181 3.11 -4.57 -15.93
C GLU A 181 2.09 -3.43 -16.08
N SER A 182 1.59 -2.91 -14.96
CA SER A 182 0.59 -1.84 -14.94
C SER A 182 1.21 -0.43 -14.98
N GLY A 183 2.53 -0.29 -14.91
CA GLY A 183 3.21 1.01 -14.77
C GLY A 183 2.86 1.73 -13.48
N THR A 184 2.44 1.00 -12.44
CA THR A 184 2.05 1.52 -11.13
C THR A 184 3.28 1.88 -10.31
N THR A 185 3.31 3.07 -9.75
CA THR A 185 4.32 3.48 -8.75
C THR A 185 4.11 2.67 -7.48
N LEU A 186 5.15 2.00 -6.98
CA LEU A 186 5.05 1.11 -5.83
C LEU A 186 5.90 1.65 -4.67
N VAL A 187 5.28 1.82 -3.51
CA VAL A 187 5.96 2.19 -2.27
C VAL A 187 5.75 1.09 -1.23
N VAL A 188 6.81 0.41 -0.85
CA VAL A 188 6.77 -0.72 0.08
C VAL A 188 7.48 -0.37 1.37
N VAL A 189 6.81 -0.56 2.50
CA VAL A 189 7.46 -0.63 3.81
C VAL A 189 7.86 -2.08 4.07
N THR A 190 9.11 -2.30 4.43
CA THR A 190 9.60 -3.61 4.85
C THR A 190 10.75 -3.46 5.85
N HIS A 191 10.90 -4.48 6.70
CA HIS A 191 12.10 -4.65 7.53
C HIS A 191 13.10 -5.65 6.91
N ASP A 192 12.75 -6.28 5.80
CA ASP A 192 13.62 -7.20 5.06
C ASP A 192 14.46 -6.41 4.04
N GLU A 193 15.76 -6.29 4.34
CA GLU A 193 16.71 -5.56 3.50
C GLU A 193 16.94 -6.22 2.15
N HIS A 194 16.88 -7.57 2.07
CA HIS A 194 17.05 -8.29 0.80
C HIS A 194 15.88 -8.03 -0.15
N LEU A 195 14.66 -7.92 0.39
CA LEU A 195 13.52 -7.52 -0.43
C LEU A 195 13.66 -6.06 -0.89
N ALA A 196 14.20 -5.19 -0.04
CA ALA A 196 14.38 -3.79 -0.39
C ALA A 196 15.42 -3.55 -1.52
N GLU A 197 16.41 -4.42 -1.65
CA GLU A 197 17.39 -4.38 -2.74
C GLU A 197 16.80 -4.65 -4.13
N ARG A 198 15.56 -5.14 -4.20
CA ARG A 198 14.85 -5.43 -5.46
C ARG A 198 14.12 -4.22 -6.04
N GLY A 199 14.07 -3.11 -5.30
CA GLY A 199 13.49 -1.85 -5.74
C GLY A 199 14.41 -1.03 -6.63
N ASP A 200 13.88 0.06 -7.15
CA ASP A 200 14.67 1.05 -7.90
C ASP A 200 15.39 2.00 -6.93
N ARG A 201 14.80 2.20 -5.74
CA ARG A 201 15.37 3.01 -4.69
C ARG A 201 15.01 2.50 -3.30
N LYS A 202 16.01 2.47 -2.40
CA LYS A 202 15.85 2.18 -0.98
C LYS A 202 15.95 3.49 -0.20
N LEU A 203 14.97 3.77 0.64
CA LEU A 203 14.95 4.89 1.58
C LEU A 203 15.06 4.34 3.00
N ILE A 204 15.80 5.02 3.84
CA ILE A 204 15.92 4.67 5.26
C ILE A 204 15.23 5.77 6.06
N ILE A 205 14.24 5.38 6.86
CA ILE A 205 13.65 6.26 7.86
C ILE A 205 14.21 5.93 9.23
N GLN A 206 14.72 6.94 9.90
CA GLN A 206 15.22 6.85 11.26
C GLN A 206 14.75 8.07 12.04
N ASP A 207 14.19 7.83 13.22
CA ASP A 207 13.68 8.89 14.11
C ASP A 207 12.84 9.95 13.36
N GLY A 208 11.91 9.47 12.52
CA GLY A 208 10.98 10.31 11.78
C GLY A 208 11.58 11.13 10.62
N SER A 209 12.85 10.94 10.29
CA SER A 209 13.52 11.60 9.17
C SER A 209 13.95 10.58 8.12
N ILE A 210 13.90 10.97 6.83
CA ILE A 210 14.41 10.13 5.74
C ILE A 210 15.87 10.51 5.48
N THR A 211 16.73 9.50 5.45
CA THR A 211 18.07 9.57 4.88
C THR A 211 18.09 8.79 3.57
N ASP A 212 18.61 9.36 2.49
CA ASP A 212 18.77 8.66 1.22
C ASP A 212 19.68 7.45 1.42
N GLY A 213 19.07 6.27 1.39
CA GLY A 213 19.80 5.07 1.06
C GLY A 213 20.13 5.12 -0.43
N SER A 214 21.40 4.97 -0.77
CA SER A 214 21.92 4.98 -2.14
C SER A 214 20.99 4.28 -3.12
N ALA A 215 20.81 4.88 -4.32
CA ALA A 215 20.13 4.24 -5.43
C ALA A 215 20.69 2.83 -5.63
N VAL A 216 19.84 1.83 -5.56
CA VAL A 216 20.20 0.46 -5.92
C VAL A 216 20.47 0.50 -7.43
N LYS A 217 21.72 0.24 -7.84
CA LYS A 217 22.13 0.21 -9.25
C LYS A 217 21.76 -1.12 -9.89
#